data_81e64d1bdb6099ced240258adc2450c7
#
_entry.id   81e64d1bdb6099ced240258adc2450c7
#
_cell.length_a   1.000
_cell.length_b   1.000
_cell.length_c   1.000
_cell.angle_alpha   90.00
_cell.angle_beta   90.00
_cell.angle_gamma   90.00
#
_symmetry.space_group_name_H-M   'P 1'
#
loop_
_entity.id
_entity.type
_entity.pdbx_description
1 polymer ?
#
loop_
_entity_poly.entity_id
_entity_poly.type
_entity_poly.pdbx_seq_one_letter_code
_entity_poly.pdbx_strand_id
1 'polypeptide(L)'
;MLCHRNELKTEMREKARGGNGTTTFLHLVEGKGAVQKNINLLAELTLPPGASIGPHSHTEDTEFYIILKGNGTVNDNGTEKPVTEGDVMITGNGETHSIANTGAVPLVLHAVIVKD
;
A
#
# COMPACT_ATOMS: atom_id res chain seq x y z
N MET A 1 -18.51 -13.61 -8.29
CA MET A 1 -18.94 -12.48 -7.43
C MET A 1 -18.46 -11.18 -8.02
N LEU A 2 -19.35 -10.25 -8.19
CA LEU A 2 -19.02 -8.90 -8.68
C LEU A 2 -19.34 -7.88 -7.60
N CYS A 3 -18.39 -6.97 -7.33
CA CYS A 3 -18.58 -5.86 -6.43
C CYS A 3 -18.37 -4.56 -7.20
N HIS A 4 -19.35 -3.66 -7.15
CA HIS A 4 -19.18 -2.34 -7.75
C HIS A 4 -18.33 -1.45 -6.83
N ARG A 5 -17.57 -0.53 -7.41
CA ARG A 5 -16.64 0.33 -6.65
C ARG A 5 -17.34 1.07 -5.49
N ASN A 6 -18.57 1.54 -5.69
CA ASN A 6 -19.30 2.27 -4.65
C ASN A 6 -19.81 1.39 -3.50
N GLU A 7 -19.69 0.07 -3.63
CA GLU A 7 -20.03 -0.89 -2.58
C GLU A 7 -18.82 -1.30 -1.75
N LEU A 8 -17.60 -0.92 -2.17
CA LEU A 8 -16.36 -1.31 -1.50
C LEU A 8 -16.14 -0.47 -0.23
N LYS A 9 -15.52 -1.10 0.76
CA LYS A 9 -15.25 -0.46 2.04
C LYS A 9 -14.09 0.53 1.90
N THR A 10 -14.31 1.76 2.36
CA THR A 10 -13.28 2.79 2.46
C THR A 10 -12.82 2.94 3.91
N GLU A 11 -11.52 3.03 4.11
CA GLU A 11 -10.92 3.24 5.42
C GLU A 11 -9.89 4.37 5.33
N MET A 12 -9.98 5.33 6.27
CA MET A 12 -9.02 6.43 6.37
C MET A 12 -8.06 6.11 7.51
N ARG A 13 -6.77 6.05 7.23
CA ARG A 13 -5.75 5.81 8.25
C ARG A 13 -4.86 7.04 8.40
N GLU A 14 -4.98 7.70 9.53
CA GLU A 14 -4.09 8.80 9.91
C GLU A 14 -2.76 8.22 10.37
N LYS A 15 -1.65 8.81 9.91
CA LYS A 15 -0.30 8.44 10.30
C LYS A 15 -0.06 6.93 10.24
N ALA A 16 -0.46 6.32 9.13
CA ALA A 16 -0.34 4.88 8.93
C ALA A 16 1.08 4.41 9.22
N ARG A 17 1.23 3.42 10.10
CA ARG A 17 2.53 2.89 10.55
C ARG A 17 3.49 3.96 11.07
N GLY A 18 2.98 5.02 11.68
CA GLY A 18 3.80 6.14 12.17
C GLY A 18 4.23 7.12 11.09
N GLY A 19 3.67 7.04 9.90
CA GLY A 19 3.92 7.99 8.82
C GLY A 19 3.21 9.31 9.02
N ASN A 20 3.07 10.08 7.94
CA ASN A 20 2.47 11.40 7.92
C ASN A 20 1.15 11.41 7.15
N GLY A 21 0.26 12.32 7.53
CA GLY A 21 -0.99 12.56 6.83
C GLY A 21 -1.95 11.38 6.89
N THR A 22 -2.92 11.38 6.00
CA THR A 22 -3.98 10.38 5.97
C THR A 22 -3.96 9.64 4.64
N THR A 23 -3.83 8.32 4.71
CA THR A 23 -3.92 7.44 3.54
C THR A 23 -5.32 6.84 3.47
N THR A 24 -5.93 6.90 2.30
CA THR A 24 -7.22 6.28 2.05
C THR A 24 -7.02 4.88 1.51
N PHE A 25 -7.63 3.89 2.17
CA PHE A 25 -7.65 2.50 1.73
C PHE A 25 -9.04 2.19 1.19
N LEU A 26 -9.12 1.86 -0.10
CA LEU A 26 -10.32 1.29 -0.69
C LEU A 26 -10.10 -0.22 -0.75
N HIS A 27 -10.77 -0.93 0.14
CA HIS A 27 -10.59 -2.38 0.26
C HIS A 27 -11.30 -3.10 -0.89
N LEU A 28 -10.53 -3.73 -1.76
CA LEU A 28 -11.05 -4.51 -2.90
C LEU A 28 -11.55 -5.87 -2.43
N VAL A 29 -10.99 -6.39 -1.33
CA VAL A 29 -11.58 -7.48 -0.55
C VAL A 29 -11.76 -6.98 0.87
N GLU A 30 -12.83 -7.40 1.52
CA GLU A 30 -13.32 -6.75 2.74
C GLU A 30 -12.45 -6.98 3.96
N GLY A 31 -11.69 -8.05 4.01
CA GLY A 31 -10.86 -8.32 5.17
C GLY A 31 -9.87 -9.43 4.95
N LYS A 32 -8.98 -9.56 5.92
CA LYS A 32 -7.93 -10.56 5.94
C LYS A 32 -8.52 -11.98 5.84
N GLY A 33 -8.17 -12.69 4.77
CA GLY A 33 -8.64 -14.04 4.53
C GLY A 33 -10.11 -14.18 4.18
N ALA A 34 -10.82 -13.06 3.93
CA ALA A 34 -12.27 -13.07 3.72
C ALA A 34 -12.72 -13.83 2.47
N VAL A 35 -11.95 -13.74 1.40
CA VAL A 35 -12.26 -14.41 0.12
C VAL A 35 -11.28 -15.54 -0.13
N GLN A 36 -10.01 -15.27 0.10
CA GLN A 36 -8.91 -16.21 -0.11
C GLN A 36 -8.08 -16.24 1.17
N LYS A 37 -7.84 -17.43 1.73
CA LYS A 37 -7.20 -17.57 3.05
C LYS A 37 -5.83 -16.90 3.15
N ASN A 38 -5.06 -16.90 2.09
CA ASN A 38 -3.72 -16.34 2.06
C ASN A 38 -3.64 -14.89 1.59
N ILE A 39 -4.76 -14.26 1.27
CA ILE A 39 -4.79 -12.83 0.94
C ILE A 39 -5.14 -12.04 2.21
N ASN A 40 -4.16 -11.32 2.73
CA ASN A 40 -4.31 -10.52 3.95
C ASN A 40 -4.74 -9.08 3.69
N LEU A 41 -4.43 -8.57 2.49
CA LEU A 41 -4.82 -7.24 2.06
C LEU A 41 -4.88 -7.23 0.54
N LEU A 42 -5.93 -6.62 0.01
CA LEU A 42 -6.02 -6.24 -1.39
C LEU A 42 -6.79 -4.93 -1.43
N ALA A 43 -6.08 -3.83 -1.65
CA ALA A 43 -6.66 -2.49 -1.54
C ALA A 43 -6.02 -1.52 -2.53
N GLU A 44 -6.81 -0.53 -2.93
CA GLU A 44 -6.29 0.65 -3.62
C GLU A 44 -5.99 1.71 -2.57
N LEU A 45 -4.75 2.16 -2.52
CA LEU A 45 -4.29 3.18 -1.58
C LEU A 45 -4.13 4.50 -2.30
N THR A 46 -4.61 5.56 -1.67
CA THR A 46 -4.41 6.94 -2.17
C THR A 46 -3.73 7.75 -1.08
N LEU A 47 -2.54 8.26 -1.40
CA LEU A 47 -1.77 9.13 -0.54
C LEU A 47 -1.79 10.54 -1.13
N PRO A 48 -2.38 11.53 -0.45
CA PRO A 48 -2.25 12.92 -0.89
C PRO A 48 -0.79 13.38 -0.77
N PRO A 49 -0.40 14.48 -1.44
CA PRO A 49 0.96 15.00 -1.32
C PRO A 49 1.39 15.17 0.14
N GLY A 50 2.58 14.67 0.48
CA GLY A 50 3.11 14.71 1.84
C GLY A 50 2.68 13.56 2.75
N ALA A 51 1.69 12.77 2.36
CA ALA A 51 1.31 11.60 3.14
C ALA A 51 2.30 10.46 2.97
N SER A 52 2.42 9.63 4.00
CA SER A 52 3.32 8.49 3.97
C SER A 52 2.80 7.34 4.83
N ILE A 53 3.23 6.13 4.48
CA ILE A 53 3.08 4.93 5.30
C ILE A 53 4.46 4.64 5.87
N GLY A 54 4.59 4.65 7.19
CA GLY A 54 5.88 4.53 7.88
C GLY A 54 6.49 3.14 7.78
N PRO A 55 7.76 3.02 8.22
CA PRO A 55 8.49 1.76 8.11
C PRO A 55 7.84 0.61 8.86
N HIS A 56 7.76 -0.54 8.22
CA HIS A 56 7.28 -1.78 8.83
C HIS A 56 7.83 -2.98 8.08
N SER A 57 7.91 -4.11 8.76
CA SER A 57 8.52 -5.34 8.23
C SER A 57 7.46 -6.37 7.84
N HIS A 58 7.79 -7.19 6.84
CA HIS A 58 6.96 -8.30 6.39
C HIS A 58 7.73 -9.61 6.61
N THR A 59 7.38 -10.32 7.70
CA THR A 59 8.09 -11.53 8.15
C THR A 59 7.37 -12.83 7.81
N GLU A 60 6.04 -12.82 7.83
CA GLU A 60 5.21 -14.00 7.55
C GLU A 60 4.34 -13.83 6.32
N ASP A 61 4.56 -12.76 5.59
CA ASP A 61 3.82 -12.41 4.39
C ASP A 61 4.72 -11.66 3.42
N THR A 62 4.19 -11.40 2.23
CA THR A 62 4.85 -10.61 1.20
C THR A 62 3.87 -9.55 0.74
N GLU A 63 4.32 -8.29 0.71
CA GLU A 63 3.53 -7.19 0.20
C GLU A 63 4.03 -6.74 -1.16
N PHE A 64 3.08 -6.49 -2.07
CA PHE A 64 3.31 -5.91 -3.38
C PHE A 64 2.69 -4.53 -3.42
N TYR A 65 3.48 -3.52 -3.79
CA TYR A 65 2.98 -2.21 -4.16
C TYR A 65 3.06 -2.06 -5.66
N ILE A 66 1.93 -1.82 -6.31
CA ILE A 66 1.85 -1.62 -7.75
C ILE A 66 1.44 -0.18 -7.97
N ILE A 67 2.34 0.66 -8.47
CA ILE A 67 2.10 2.10 -8.61
C ILE A 67 1.22 2.36 -9.83
N LEU A 68 0.06 2.96 -9.61
CA LEU A 68 -0.92 3.25 -10.68
C LEU A 68 -0.81 4.67 -11.20
N LYS A 69 -0.59 5.64 -10.32
CA LYS A 69 -0.52 7.07 -10.66
C LYS A 69 0.37 7.82 -9.69
N GLY A 70 1.02 8.87 -10.17
CA GLY A 70 1.80 9.77 -9.36
C GLY A 70 3.24 9.32 -9.18
N ASN A 71 3.93 10.02 -8.30
CA ASN A 71 5.34 9.80 -8.00
C ASN A 71 5.53 9.72 -6.49
N GLY A 72 6.44 8.88 -6.05
CA GLY A 72 6.74 8.75 -4.65
C GLY A 72 8.18 8.36 -4.40
N THR A 73 8.49 8.18 -3.12
CA THR A 73 9.77 7.66 -2.67
C THR A 73 9.51 6.51 -1.73
N VAL A 74 10.16 5.39 -1.98
CA VAL A 74 10.10 4.23 -1.09
C VAL A 74 11.43 4.07 -0.37
N ASN A 75 11.39 3.50 0.83
CA ASN A 75 12.56 2.95 1.45
C ASN A 75 12.45 1.43 1.29
N ASP A 76 13.37 0.88 0.52
CA ASP A 76 13.42 -0.55 0.21
C ASP A 76 14.53 -1.16 1.04
N ASN A 77 14.16 -1.67 2.21
CA ASN A 77 15.06 -2.34 3.15
C ASN A 77 16.34 -1.52 3.43
N GLY A 78 16.17 -0.22 3.67
CA GLY A 78 17.25 0.70 4.02
C GLY A 78 17.73 1.60 2.88
N THR A 79 17.31 1.37 1.65
CA THR A 79 17.71 2.16 0.48
C THR A 79 16.54 2.96 -0.06
N GLU A 80 16.67 4.27 -0.15
CA GLU A 80 15.66 5.11 -0.75
C GLU A 80 15.70 5.02 -2.28
N LYS A 81 14.53 4.88 -2.88
CA LYS A 81 14.38 4.79 -4.34
C LYS A 81 13.15 5.58 -4.78
N PRO A 82 13.22 6.32 -5.90
CA PRO A 82 12.03 6.92 -6.47
C PRO A 82 11.15 5.86 -7.14
N VAL A 83 9.84 6.06 -7.10
CA VAL A 83 8.88 5.21 -7.81
C VAL A 83 7.92 6.07 -8.61
N THR A 84 7.45 5.52 -9.72
CA THR A 84 6.49 6.17 -10.61
C THR A 84 5.52 5.14 -11.19
N GLU A 85 4.57 5.60 -11.97
CA GLU A 85 3.54 4.78 -12.61
C GLU A 85 4.13 3.54 -13.30
N GLY A 86 3.58 2.38 -12.98
CA GLY A 86 4.01 1.09 -13.54
C GLY A 86 5.04 0.34 -12.70
N ASP A 87 5.67 1.00 -11.73
CA ASP A 87 6.67 0.34 -10.88
C ASP A 87 6.00 -0.64 -9.90
N VAL A 88 6.72 -1.71 -9.58
CA VAL A 88 6.29 -2.71 -8.61
C VAL A 88 7.36 -2.86 -7.55
N MET A 89 6.95 -2.75 -6.28
CA MET A 89 7.82 -3.00 -5.13
C MET A 89 7.35 -4.27 -4.43
N ILE A 90 8.28 -5.16 -4.14
CA ILE A 90 7.99 -6.43 -3.47
C ILE A 90 8.79 -6.48 -2.18
N THR A 91 8.11 -6.69 -1.06
CA THR A 91 8.72 -6.73 0.28
C THR A 91 8.29 -7.97 1.03
N GLY A 92 9.24 -8.80 1.38
CA GLY A 92 9.03 -10.05 2.13
C GLY A 92 10.32 -10.50 2.79
N ASN A 93 10.35 -11.71 3.30
CA ASN A 93 11.53 -12.31 3.92
C ASN A 93 12.12 -11.48 5.07
N GLY A 94 11.26 -10.83 5.85
CA GLY A 94 11.69 -10.00 6.97
C GLY A 94 12.17 -8.61 6.60
N GLU A 95 12.13 -8.24 5.33
CA GLU A 95 12.54 -6.91 4.88
C GLU A 95 11.58 -5.83 5.36
N THR A 96 12.10 -4.63 5.52
CA THR A 96 11.36 -3.44 5.94
C THR A 96 11.15 -2.51 4.76
N HIS A 97 9.96 -1.91 4.68
CA HIS A 97 9.69 -0.89 3.67
C HIS A 97 8.86 0.26 4.21
N SER A 98 8.85 1.34 3.45
CA SER A 98 7.98 2.48 3.64
C SER A 98 7.72 3.16 2.30
N ILE A 99 6.70 4.00 2.23
CA ILE A 99 6.37 4.76 1.02
C ILE A 99 5.85 6.14 1.40
N ALA A 100 6.27 7.15 0.63
CA ALA A 100 5.83 8.53 0.79
C ALA A 100 5.45 9.13 -0.55
N ASN A 101 4.40 9.95 -0.55
CA ASN A 101 4.10 10.78 -1.69
C ASN A 101 4.98 12.02 -1.65
N THR A 102 6.02 12.02 -2.45
CA THR A 102 6.96 13.14 -2.59
C THR A 102 6.68 13.99 -3.83
N GLY A 103 5.61 13.70 -4.54
CA GLY A 103 5.16 14.44 -5.71
C GLY A 103 4.12 15.51 -5.37
N ALA A 104 3.55 16.10 -6.42
CA ALA A 104 2.59 17.21 -6.32
C ALA A 104 1.13 16.79 -6.54
N VAL A 105 0.90 15.55 -6.94
CA VAL A 105 -0.44 14.99 -7.20
C VAL A 105 -0.63 13.74 -6.35
N PRO A 106 -1.88 13.24 -6.18
CA PRO A 106 -2.10 12.03 -5.41
C PRO A 106 -1.29 10.84 -5.94
N LEU A 107 -0.70 10.08 -5.03
CA LEU A 107 -0.04 8.82 -5.31
C LEU A 107 -1.05 7.71 -5.10
N VAL A 108 -1.33 6.95 -6.16
CA VAL A 108 -2.31 5.87 -6.14
C VAL A 108 -1.61 4.56 -6.46
N LEU A 109 -1.86 3.55 -5.65
CA LEU A 109 -1.24 2.23 -5.83
C LEU A 109 -2.18 1.11 -5.38
N HIS A 110 -1.96 -0.08 -5.92
CA HIS A 110 -2.53 -1.29 -5.33
C HIS A 110 -1.55 -1.86 -4.30
N ALA A 111 -2.07 -2.21 -3.13
CA ALA A 111 -1.33 -2.93 -2.11
C ALA A 111 -1.93 -4.34 -1.98
N VAL A 112 -1.09 -5.34 -2.10
CA VAL A 112 -1.48 -6.75 -1.99
C VAL A 112 -0.57 -7.42 -0.98
N ILE A 113 -1.15 -8.02 0.06
CA ILE A 113 -0.39 -8.80 1.03
C ILE A 113 -0.83 -10.26 0.91
N VAL A 114 0.13 -11.11 0.63
CA VAL A 114 -0.06 -12.55 0.51
C VAL A 114 0.66 -13.23 1.67
N LYS A 115 -0.08 -14.03 2.42
CA LYS A 115 0.50 -14.81 3.52
C LYS A 115 1.36 -15.94 2.97
N ASP A 116 2.52 -16.10 3.54
CA ASP A 116 3.45 -17.17 3.18
C ASP A 116 2.95 -18.57 3.63
#